data_6c83222b7ced9cb95b2fafb067321bf0
#
_entry.id   6c83222b7ced9cb95b2fafb067321bf0
#
_cell.length_a   1.000
_cell.length_b   1.000
_cell.length_c   1.000
_cell.angle_alpha   90.00
_cell.angle_beta   90.00
_cell.angle_gamma   90.00
#
_symmetry.space_group_name_H-M   'P 1'
#
loop_
_entity.id
_entity.type
_entity.pdbx_description
1 polymer ?
#
loop_
_entity_poly.entity_id
_entity_poly.type
_entity_poly.pdbx_seq_one_letter_code
_entity_poly.pdbx_strand_id
1 'polypeptide(L)'
;NVVSLGQVVSYTSVNIPSGLAQVPFVGLEKGKELNISSLEVEHITYLPISYSKGFILKPGIIPFGQKSYAGLRSNLLIGLAEVHTESVRGKLQGTDANTLIDADIELGASLPVSIDDSIPKGSFPVGLSFDLGIITEIDDKLTVGASIDNIFASFKWSGATVYTASVLGELTPEEIAEADSITNLLNQSEVKESSSYKTSLPTSINISGTYKAVEWVTLDANIRIDFGKSYWASSTPLISLGSEFYPNSKSPFYFGLSFGGENSFGWGTGMSLKMGSVIFDISGGQLGGIFNNATGMQLGFGLRVQK
;
A
#
# COMPACT_ATOMS: atom_id res chain seq x y z
N ASN A 1 19.82 -6.30 -19.95
CA ASN A 1 18.38 -6.49 -20.09
C ASN A 1 17.95 -7.59 -19.13
N VAL A 2 16.86 -7.37 -18.39
CA VAL A 2 16.31 -8.33 -17.45
C VAL A 2 14.81 -8.40 -17.65
N VAL A 3 14.26 -9.62 -17.75
CA VAL A 3 12.81 -9.87 -17.65
C VAL A 3 12.58 -10.46 -16.27
N SER A 4 11.62 -9.92 -15.53
CA SER A 4 11.25 -10.44 -14.22
C SER A 4 9.74 -10.61 -14.10
N LEU A 5 9.33 -11.73 -13.53
CA LEU A 5 8.00 -11.87 -12.96
C LEU A 5 8.08 -11.28 -11.55
N GLY A 6 7.33 -10.23 -11.31
CA GLY A 6 7.26 -9.62 -9.98
C GLY A 6 6.50 -10.49 -8.98
N GLN A 7 6.50 -10.04 -7.75
CA GLN A 7 5.64 -10.60 -6.72
C GLN A 7 4.22 -10.06 -6.87
N VAL A 8 3.22 -10.80 -6.41
CA VAL A 8 1.86 -10.27 -6.28
C VAL A 8 1.91 -9.11 -5.29
N VAL A 9 1.46 -7.96 -5.74
CA VAL A 9 1.34 -6.76 -4.91
C VAL A 9 -0.11 -6.66 -4.47
N SER A 10 -0.33 -6.54 -3.17
CA SER A 10 -1.65 -6.32 -2.59
C SER A 10 -1.57 -5.13 -1.64
N TYR A 11 -2.47 -4.20 -1.80
CA TYR A 11 -2.60 -3.03 -0.95
C TYR A 11 -4.06 -2.89 -0.50
N THR A 12 -4.25 -2.59 0.77
CA THR A 12 -5.57 -2.30 1.35
C THR A 12 -5.45 -1.07 2.22
N SER A 13 -6.32 -0.11 2.00
CA SER A 13 -6.51 1.06 2.86
C SER A 13 -7.94 1.08 3.37
N VAL A 14 -8.11 1.36 4.65
CA VAL A 14 -9.41 1.57 5.28
C VAL A 14 -9.32 2.86 6.07
N ASN A 15 -10.03 3.86 5.62
CA ASN A 15 -10.16 5.13 6.33
C ASN A 15 -11.43 5.10 7.18
N ILE A 16 -11.27 5.11 8.49
CA ILE A 16 -12.38 5.05 9.45
C ILE A 16 -12.59 6.44 10.03
N PRO A 17 -13.84 6.99 9.98
CA PRO A 17 -14.16 8.27 10.61
C PRO A 17 -13.74 8.31 12.07
N SER A 18 -13.15 9.44 12.50
CA SER A 18 -12.73 9.59 13.89
C SER A 18 -13.89 9.43 14.84
N GLY A 19 -13.73 8.63 15.88
CA GLY A 19 -14.77 8.29 16.86
C GLY A 19 -15.57 7.03 16.52
N LEU A 20 -15.64 6.59 15.25
CA LEU A 20 -16.39 5.36 14.92
C LEU A 20 -15.84 4.13 15.64
N ALA A 21 -14.54 4.01 15.76
CA ALA A 21 -13.89 2.91 16.46
C ALA A 21 -14.21 2.86 17.98
N GLN A 22 -14.69 3.93 18.56
CA GLN A 22 -15.06 3.98 19.99
C GLN A 22 -16.51 3.59 20.24
N VAL A 23 -17.39 3.72 19.24
CA VAL A 23 -18.82 3.48 19.37
C VAL A 23 -19.16 2.09 19.94
N PRO A 24 -18.51 0.98 19.49
CA PRO A 24 -18.78 -0.35 20.04
C PRO A 24 -18.46 -0.52 21.53
N PHE A 25 -17.59 0.34 22.09
CA PHE A 25 -17.14 0.21 23.48
C PHE A 25 -17.86 1.15 24.45
N VAL A 26 -18.22 2.34 23.99
CA VAL A 26 -18.76 3.39 24.87
C VAL A 26 -20.07 3.99 24.35
N GLY A 27 -20.54 3.59 23.16
CA GLY A 27 -21.68 4.19 22.51
C GLY A 27 -21.44 5.65 22.10
N LEU A 28 -22.52 6.35 21.80
CA LEU A 28 -22.54 7.79 21.59
C LEU A 28 -23.36 8.48 22.68
N GLU A 29 -22.87 9.59 23.19
CA GLU A 29 -23.62 10.43 24.10
C GLU A 29 -24.92 10.88 23.45
N LYS A 30 -26.00 10.98 24.26
CA LYS A 30 -27.34 11.43 23.80
C LYS A 30 -27.25 12.74 23.03
N GLY A 31 -27.80 12.74 21.83
CA GLY A 31 -27.86 13.90 20.94
C GLY A 31 -26.55 14.16 20.17
N LYS A 32 -25.53 13.39 20.39
CA LYS A 32 -24.27 13.48 19.62
C LYS A 32 -24.42 12.73 18.30
N GLU A 33 -23.99 13.36 17.21
CA GLU A 33 -23.99 12.75 15.88
C GLU A 33 -22.55 12.49 15.40
N LEU A 34 -22.33 11.34 14.76
CA LEU A 34 -21.10 10.99 14.08
C LEU A 34 -21.43 10.76 12.61
N ASN A 35 -20.88 11.58 11.73
CA ASN A 35 -20.99 11.40 10.29
C ASN A 35 -19.99 10.33 9.83
N ILE A 36 -20.46 9.38 9.03
CA ILE A 36 -19.65 8.27 8.52
C ILE A 36 -19.29 8.40 7.03
N SER A 37 -19.65 9.50 6.38
CA SER A 37 -19.42 9.70 4.93
C SER A 37 -17.94 9.71 4.52
N SER A 38 -17.02 9.77 5.47
CA SER A 38 -15.58 9.63 5.22
C SER A 38 -15.05 8.21 5.39
N LEU A 39 -15.93 7.22 5.63
CA LEU A 39 -15.55 5.81 5.58
C LEU A 39 -15.18 5.46 4.14
N GLU A 40 -13.96 4.98 3.95
CA GLU A 40 -13.43 4.64 2.64
C GLU A 40 -12.64 3.34 2.73
N VAL A 41 -12.89 2.46 1.78
CA VAL A 41 -12.15 1.20 1.62
C VAL A 41 -11.59 1.18 0.22
N GLU A 42 -10.30 1.01 0.11
CA GLU A 42 -9.61 0.78 -1.17
C GLU A 42 -8.77 -0.49 -1.07
N HIS A 43 -8.90 -1.34 -2.05
CA HIS A 43 -8.06 -2.53 -2.18
C HIS A 43 -7.69 -2.74 -3.63
N ILE A 44 -6.43 -3.08 -3.88
CA ILE A 44 -5.97 -3.52 -5.19
C ILE A 44 -4.96 -4.65 -5.04
N THR A 45 -5.12 -5.67 -5.86
CA THR A 45 -4.15 -6.76 -6.00
C THR A 45 -3.78 -6.92 -7.46
N TYR A 46 -2.50 -6.93 -7.77
CA TYR A 46 -2.00 -7.09 -9.13
C TYR A 46 -0.66 -7.83 -9.18
N LEU A 47 -0.34 -8.35 -10.36
CA LEU A 47 0.93 -9.00 -10.67
C LEU A 47 1.67 -8.21 -11.75
N PRO A 48 2.86 -7.63 -11.48
CA PRO A 48 3.68 -6.99 -12.50
C PRO A 48 4.57 -8.01 -13.23
N ILE A 49 4.61 -7.91 -14.55
CA ILE A 49 5.63 -8.57 -15.39
C ILE A 49 6.49 -7.45 -15.97
N SER A 50 7.77 -7.43 -15.66
CA SER A 50 8.63 -6.30 -15.95
C SER A 50 9.74 -6.66 -16.95
N TYR A 51 10.01 -5.72 -17.85
CA TYR A 51 11.23 -5.71 -18.67
C TYR A 51 12.04 -4.48 -18.30
N SER A 52 13.30 -4.70 -17.91
CA SER A 52 14.22 -3.64 -17.49
C SER A 52 15.44 -3.58 -18.41
N LYS A 53 15.87 -2.36 -18.74
CA LYS A 53 17.08 -2.08 -19.50
C LYS A 53 17.89 -0.99 -18.82
N GLY A 54 19.14 -1.30 -18.52
CA GLY A 54 20.12 -0.37 -17.98
C GLY A 54 21.09 0.14 -19.04
N PHE A 55 21.56 1.36 -18.86
CA PHE A 55 22.52 2.04 -19.72
C PHE A 55 23.60 2.66 -18.85
N ILE A 56 24.86 2.51 -19.27
CA ILE A 56 25.98 3.24 -18.70
C ILE A 56 26.00 4.61 -19.39
N LEU A 57 25.95 5.67 -18.63
CA LEU A 57 26.03 7.03 -19.17
C LEU A 57 27.48 7.39 -19.44
N LYS A 58 27.69 8.22 -20.50
CA LYS A 58 29.03 8.72 -20.81
C LYS A 58 29.53 9.59 -19.64
N PRO A 59 30.83 9.53 -19.32
CA PRO A 59 31.43 10.43 -18.35
C PRO A 59 31.12 11.90 -18.66
N GLY A 60 30.81 12.69 -17.62
CA GLY A 60 30.51 14.10 -17.76
C GLY A 60 29.04 14.47 -18.03
N ILE A 61 28.15 13.50 -18.30
CA ILE A 61 26.70 13.77 -18.36
C ILE A 61 26.20 14.23 -16.99
N ILE A 62 26.70 13.59 -15.92
CA ILE A 62 26.50 14.06 -14.54
C ILE A 62 27.86 14.58 -14.06
N PRO A 63 28.00 15.90 -13.86
CA PRO A 63 29.31 16.53 -13.67
C PRO A 63 30.02 16.17 -12.37
N PHE A 64 29.27 15.67 -11.36
CA PHE A 64 29.80 15.29 -10.05
C PHE A 64 29.93 13.77 -9.83
N GLY A 65 29.65 12.96 -10.85
CA GLY A 65 29.67 11.50 -10.74
C GLY A 65 30.91 10.87 -11.37
N GLN A 66 31.46 9.85 -10.71
CA GLN A 66 32.52 9.01 -11.30
C GLN A 66 31.94 8.07 -12.36
N LYS A 67 30.81 7.40 -12.01
CA LYS A 67 30.07 6.51 -12.90
C LYS A 67 28.58 6.74 -12.73
N SER A 68 27.85 6.80 -13.83
CA SER A 68 26.41 7.02 -13.82
C SER A 68 25.72 6.01 -14.71
N TYR A 69 24.57 5.58 -14.25
CA TYR A 69 23.72 4.59 -14.91
C TYR A 69 22.30 5.14 -15.00
N ALA A 70 21.66 4.93 -16.14
CA ALA A 70 20.23 5.18 -16.32
C ALA A 70 19.50 3.86 -16.53
N GLY A 71 18.26 3.79 -16.11
CA GLY A 71 17.42 2.61 -16.26
C GLY A 71 16.02 2.97 -16.71
N LEU A 72 15.47 2.10 -17.55
CA LEU A 72 14.07 2.09 -17.93
C LEU A 72 13.49 0.73 -17.56
N ARG A 73 12.31 0.73 -16.92
CA ARG A 73 11.51 -0.46 -16.70
C ARG A 73 10.12 -0.24 -17.30
N SER A 74 9.66 -1.23 -18.04
CA SER A 74 8.29 -1.29 -18.55
C SER A 74 7.58 -2.43 -17.85
N ASN A 75 6.44 -2.17 -17.27
CA ASN A 75 5.66 -3.14 -16.52
C ASN A 75 4.34 -3.42 -17.23
N LEU A 76 4.07 -4.70 -17.50
CA LEU A 76 2.74 -5.19 -17.80
C LEU A 76 2.09 -5.55 -16.46
N LEU A 77 1.02 -4.87 -16.12
CA LEU A 77 0.30 -5.03 -14.86
C LEU A 77 -0.93 -5.91 -15.10
N ILE A 78 -1.04 -7.03 -14.40
CA ILE A 78 -2.20 -7.92 -14.47
C ILE A 78 -2.99 -7.72 -13.19
N GLY A 79 -4.19 -7.13 -13.28
CA GLY A 79 -5.08 -6.91 -12.15
C GLY A 79 -5.72 -8.24 -11.71
N LEU A 80 -5.71 -8.50 -10.41
CA LEU A 80 -6.24 -9.73 -9.82
C LEU A 80 -7.48 -9.47 -8.96
N ALA A 81 -7.55 -8.33 -8.29
CA ALA A 81 -8.70 -7.90 -7.50
C ALA A 81 -8.67 -6.40 -7.31
N GLU A 82 -9.83 -5.80 -7.20
CA GLU A 82 -10.00 -4.40 -6.81
C GLU A 82 -11.31 -4.24 -6.05
N VAL A 83 -11.27 -3.46 -4.97
CA VAL A 83 -12.43 -3.05 -4.18
C VAL A 83 -12.29 -1.58 -3.88
N HIS A 84 -13.36 -0.84 -4.05
CA HIS A 84 -13.40 0.58 -3.69
C HIS A 84 -14.77 0.98 -3.15
N THR A 85 -14.78 2.02 -2.35
CA THR A 85 -16.01 2.65 -1.90
C THR A 85 -16.57 3.52 -3.02
N GLU A 86 -17.74 3.19 -3.52
CA GLU A 86 -18.47 4.01 -4.51
C GLU A 86 -19.13 5.20 -3.81
N SER A 87 -19.87 4.94 -2.75
CA SER A 87 -20.48 5.97 -1.91
C SER A 87 -20.72 5.51 -0.47
N VAL A 88 -20.58 6.42 0.47
CA VAL A 88 -21.03 6.24 1.85
C VAL A 88 -21.82 7.45 2.26
N ARG A 89 -23.03 7.22 2.75
CA ARG A 89 -23.89 8.24 3.34
C ARG A 89 -24.39 7.74 4.67
N GLY A 90 -24.49 8.62 5.63
CA GLY A 90 -25.14 8.26 6.87
C GLY A 90 -24.48 8.84 8.10
N LYS A 91 -25.13 8.54 9.19
CA LYS A 91 -24.74 9.00 10.51
C LYS A 91 -25.10 8.00 11.58
N LEU A 92 -24.38 8.07 12.67
CA LEU A 92 -24.72 7.44 13.94
C LEU A 92 -25.17 8.54 14.89
N GLN A 93 -26.25 8.30 15.66
CA GLN A 93 -26.77 9.26 16.62
C GLN A 93 -26.97 8.59 17.97
N GLY A 94 -26.44 9.20 19.03
CA GLY A 94 -26.65 8.74 20.39
C GLY A 94 -28.08 9.02 20.86
N THR A 95 -28.76 8.01 21.40
CA THR A 95 -30.09 8.12 22.07
C THR A 95 -29.90 7.96 23.60
N ASP A 96 -30.93 7.68 24.36
CA ASP A 96 -30.84 7.58 25.82
C ASP A 96 -29.95 6.45 26.31
N ALA A 97 -29.94 5.31 25.61
CA ALA A 97 -29.16 4.12 25.99
C ALA A 97 -28.47 3.44 24.78
N ASN A 98 -28.84 3.84 23.56
CA ASN A 98 -28.50 3.15 22.34
C ASN A 98 -27.84 4.09 21.33
N THR A 99 -27.43 3.55 20.18
CA THR A 99 -26.99 4.31 19.01
C THR A 99 -27.92 4.01 17.84
N LEU A 100 -28.55 5.04 17.30
CA LEU A 100 -29.28 4.97 16.05
C LEU A 100 -28.27 4.99 14.90
N ILE A 101 -28.37 3.99 14.03
CA ILE A 101 -27.56 3.87 12.81
C ILE A 101 -28.49 4.15 11.62
N ASP A 102 -28.10 5.09 10.78
CA ASP A 102 -28.76 5.42 9.51
C ASP A 102 -27.67 5.57 8.46
N ALA A 103 -27.44 4.50 7.69
CA ALA A 103 -26.29 4.39 6.79
C ALA A 103 -26.62 3.67 5.49
N ASP A 104 -26.15 4.24 4.38
CA ASP A 104 -26.11 3.63 3.06
C ASP A 104 -24.66 3.52 2.60
N ILE A 105 -24.21 2.31 2.28
CA ILE A 105 -22.85 2.01 1.84
C ILE A 105 -22.90 1.30 0.50
N GLU A 106 -22.17 1.80 -0.48
CA GLU A 106 -22.00 1.18 -1.78
C GLU A 106 -20.51 0.83 -1.98
N LEU A 107 -20.24 -0.44 -2.18
CA LEU A 107 -18.89 -0.96 -2.45
C LEU A 107 -18.84 -1.57 -3.84
N GLY A 108 -17.94 -1.10 -4.69
CA GLY A 108 -17.60 -1.72 -5.96
C GLY A 108 -16.51 -2.78 -5.76
N ALA A 109 -16.71 -3.97 -6.32
CA ALA A 109 -15.70 -5.02 -6.31
C ALA A 109 -15.52 -5.61 -7.71
N SER A 110 -14.28 -5.69 -8.18
CA SER A 110 -13.89 -6.36 -9.41
C SER A 110 -12.98 -7.54 -9.10
N LEU A 111 -13.54 -8.74 -9.26
CA LEU A 111 -12.85 -10.02 -9.11
C LEU A 111 -12.91 -10.75 -10.45
N PRO A 112 -11.78 -10.97 -11.14
CA PRO A 112 -11.79 -11.70 -12.42
C PRO A 112 -12.04 -13.19 -12.26
N VAL A 113 -12.12 -13.68 -11.01
CA VAL A 113 -12.41 -15.08 -10.68
C VAL A 113 -13.71 -15.15 -9.90
N SER A 114 -14.69 -15.88 -10.41
CA SER A 114 -15.89 -16.23 -9.63
C SER A 114 -15.53 -17.28 -8.58
N ILE A 115 -15.94 -17.04 -7.32
CA ILE A 115 -15.66 -17.95 -6.21
C ILE A 115 -16.42 -19.29 -6.37
N ASP A 116 -17.53 -19.29 -7.09
CA ASP A 116 -18.40 -20.47 -7.27
C ASP A 116 -18.04 -21.39 -8.45
N ASP A 117 -17.21 -20.91 -9.37
CA ASP A 117 -16.79 -21.69 -10.55
C ASP A 117 -15.27 -21.87 -10.54
N SER A 118 -14.82 -23.10 -10.63
CA SER A 118 -13.40 -23.49 -10.67
C SER A 118 -12.61 -22.96 -11.88
N ILE A 119 -13.23 -22.19 -12.77
CA ILE A 119 -12.60 -21.60 -13.96
C ILE A 119 -12.90 -20.09 -13.97
N PRO A 120 -11.88 -19.22 -14.10
CA PRO A 120 -12.09 -17.79 -14.25
C PRO A 120 -12.93 -17.47 -15.49
N LYS A 121 -14.09 -16.85 -15.32
CA LYS A 121 -14.97 -16.46 -16.44
C LYS A 121 -14.68 -15.04 -16.95
N GLY A 122 -13.83 -14.28 -16.27
CA GLY A 122 -13.49 -12.90 -16.62
C GLY A 122 -12.13 -12.76 -17.29
N SER A 123 -11.96 -11.73 -18.09
CA SER A 123 -10.63 -11.31 -18.56
C SER A 123 -9.93 -10.52 -17.45
N PHE A 124 -8.71 -10.93 -17.11
CA PHE A 124 -7.87 -10.13 -16.21
C PHE A 124 -7.64 -8.75 -16.81
N PRO A 125 -7.91 -7.68 -16.06
CA PRO A 125 -7.60 -6.33 -16.51
C PRO A 125 -6.09 -6.19 -16.66
N VAL A 126 -5.69 -5.57 -17.76
CA VAL A 126 -4.28 -5.36 -18.07
C VAL A 126 -3.99 -3.86 -18.05
N GLY A 127 -2.90 -3.51 -17.41
CA GLY A 127 -2.36 -2.16 -17.37
C GLY A 127 -0.92 -2.11 -17.84
N LEU A 128 -0.43 -0.91 -18.11
CA LEU A 128 0.97 -0.63 -18.41
C LEU A 128 1.47 0.45 -17.48
N SER A 129 2.72 0.32 -17.03
CA SER A 129 3.44 1.40 -16.36
C SER A 129 4.89 1.44 -16.80
N PHE A 130 5.52 2.59 -16.57
CA PHE A 130 6.93 2.79 -16.86
C PHE A 130 7.60 3.36 -15.61
N ASP A 131 8.84 2.92 -15.38
CA ASP A 131 9.70 3.47 -14.35
C ASP A 131 10.99 3.95 -15.01
N LEU A 132 11.45 5.10 -14.59
CA LEU A 132 12.70 5.70 -15.03
C LEU A 132 13.58 5.90 -13.81
N GLY A 133 14.87 5.63 -13.94
CA GLY A 133 15.79 5.84 -12.84
C GLY A 133 17.20 6.21 -13.30
N ILE A 134 17.90 6.89 -12.43
CA ILE A 134 19.31 7.23 -12.58
C ILE A 134 20.02 6.96 -11.26
N ILE A 135 21.22 6.38 -11.34
CA ILE A 135 22.09 6.14 -10.19
C ILE A 135 23.49 6.66 -10.56
N THR A 136 24.11 7.35 -9.62
CA THR A 136 25.44 7.92 -9.78
C THR A 136 26.32 7.58 -8.60
N GLU A 137 27.45 6.94 -8.86
CA GLU A 137 28.55 6.76 -7.92
C GLU A 137 29.30 8.09 -7.84
N ILE A 138 29.20 8.79 -6.71
CA ILE A 138 29.90 10.07 -6.46
C ILE A 138 31.36 9.80 -6.18
N ASP A 139 31.61 8.84 -5.29
CA ASP A 139 32.89 8.32 -4.93
C ASP A 139 32.77 6.83 -4.49
N ASP A 140 33.82 6.24 -3.93
CA ASP A 140 33.82 4.83 -3.48
C ASP A 140 32.87 4.57 -2.30
N LYS A 141 32.38 5.61 -1.64
CA LYS A 141 31.51 5.52 -0.45
C LYS A 141 30.09 6.00 -0.69
N LEU A 142 29.89 6.97 -1.56
CA LEU A 142 28.60 7.63 -1.76
C LEU A 142 28.02 7.33 -3.14
N THR A 143 26.83 6.76 -3.13
CA THR A 143 26.00 6.57 -4.31
C THR A 143 24.70 7.32 -4.12
N VAL A 144 24.24 8.06 -5.12
CA VAL A 144 22.95 8.76 -5.11
C VAL A 144 22.10 8.29 -6.29
N GLY A 145 20.79 8.33 -6.12
CA GLY A 145 19.85 7.91 -7.15
C GLY A 145 18.58 8.75 -7.13
N ALA A 146 17.91 8.76 -8.26
CA ALA A 146 16.56 9.28 -8.39
C ALA A 146 15.76 8.37 -9.32
N SER A 147 14.46 8.19 -9.01
CA SER A 147 13.54 7.46 -9.90
C SER A 147 12.18 8.15 -9.95
N ILE A 148 11.46 7.87 -11.03
CA ILE A 148 10.04 8.12 -11.19
C ILE A 148 9.42 6.78 -11.48
N ASP A 149 8.51 6.35 -10.62
CA ASP A 149 7.89 5.03 -10.67
C ASP A 149 6.39 5.17 -11.00
N ASN A 150 5.83 4.12 -11.63
CA ASN A 150 4.42 4.03 -11.99
C ASN A 150 3.93 5.14 -12.96
N ILE A 151 4.76 5.59 -13.88
CA ILE A 151 4.35 6.55 -14.91
C ILE A 151 3.25 5.92 -15.76
N PHE A 152 2.08 6.60 -15.90
CA PHE A 152 0.90 6.13 -16.63
C PHE A 152 0.28 4.81 -16.14
N ALA A 153 0.64 4.37 -14.94
CA ALA A 153 0.13 3.13 -14.37
C ALA A 153 -1.40 3.16 -14.20
N SER A 154 -2.10 2.32 -14.94
CA SER A 154 -3.55 2.26 -14.86
C SER A 154 -4.10 0.93 -15.35
N PHE A 155 -5.24 0.52 -14.77
CA PHE A 155 -6.01 -0.66 -15.17
C PHE A 155 -7.36 -0.23 -15.73
N LYS A 156 -7.85 -0.98 -16.71
CA LYS A 156 -9.23 -0.86 -17.18
C LYS A 156 -9.97 -2.12 -16.77
N TRP A 157 -10.88 -1.97 -15.81
CA TRP A 157 -11.74 -3.04 -15.32
C TRP A 157 -12.96 -3.17 -16.24
N SER A 158 -13.40 -4.38 -16.49
CA SER A 158 -14.55 -4.64 -17.38
C SER A 158 -15.91 -4.33 -16.73
N GLY A 159 -15.92 -4.10 -15.44
CA GLY A 159 -17.06 -3.77 -14.60
C GLY A 159 -16.77 -4.14 -13.16
N ALA A 160 -17.55 -3.61 -12.24
CA ALA A 160 -17.57 -4.01 -10.84
C ALA A 160 -18.95 -4.56 -10.49
N THR A 161 -18.99 -5.49 -9.58
CA THR A 161 -20.21 -5.82 -8.86
C THR A 161 -20.35 -4.81 -7.74
N VAL A 162 -21.38 -3.98 -7.79
CA VAL A 162 -21.66 -3.00 -6.75
C VAL A 162 -22.60 -3.61 -5.72
N TYR A 163 -22.13 -3.68 -4.50
CA TYR A 163 -22.88 -4.14 -3.33
C TYR A 163 -23.41 -2.94 -2.57
N THR A 164 -24.70 -2.79 -2.49
CA THR A 164 -25.36 -1.75 -1.71
C THR A 164 -25.86 -2.34 -0.39
N ALA A 165 -25.48 -1.75 0.71
CA ALA A 165 -25.95 -2.12 2.04
C ALA A 165 -26.58 -0.91 2.71
N SER A 166 -27.84 -1.03 3.11
CA SER A 166 -28.54 -0.01 3.90
C SER A 166 -28.79 -0.55 5.30
N VAL A 167 -28.40 0.22 6.31
CA VAL A 167 -28.59 -0.10 7.72
C VAL A 167 -29.41 1.00 8.37
N LEU A 168 -30.59 0.64 8.89
CA LEU A 168 -31.42 1.54 9.68
C LEU A 168 -31.89 0.80 10.93
N GLY A 169 -31.45 1.24 12.08
CA GLY A 169 -31.84 0.64 13.35
C GLY A 169 -31.15 1.25 14.55
N GLU A 170 -31.57 0.82 15.71
CA GLU A 170 -31.06 1.27 16.98
C GLU A 170 -30.43 0.07 17.72
N LEU A 171 -29.16 0.20 18.10
CA LEU A 171 -28.39 -0.85 18.76
C LEU A 171 -27.75 -0.33 20.05
N THR A 172 -27.60 -1.23 21.04
CA THR A 172 -26.74 -1.01 22.21
C THR A 172 -25.25 -1.07 21.80
N PRO A 173 -24.33 -0.54 22.62
CA PRO A 173 -22.90 -0.67 22.35
C PRO A 173 -22.44 -2.13 22.23
N GLU A 174 -23.00 -3.01 23.04
CA GLU A 174 -22.70 -4.45 23.02
C GLU A 174 -23.14 -5.09 21.69
N GLU A 175 -24.35 -4.77 21.23
CA GLU A 175 -24.87 -5.27 19.94
C GLU A 175 -24.09 -4.71 18.74
N ILE A 176 -23.58 -3.49 18.81
CA ILE A 176 -22.70 -2.92 17.75
C ILE A 176 -21.35 -3.70 17.70
N ALA A 177 -20.87 -4.20 18.83
CA ALA A 177 -19.64 -5.00 18.89
C ALA A 177 -19.84 -6.41 18.30
N GLU A 178 -21.07 -6.89 18.15
CA GLU A 178 -21.43 -8.18 17.59
C GLU A 178 -21.75 -8.05 16.09
N ALA A 179 -20.91 -8.63 15.21
CA ALA A 179 -21.11 -8.58 13.77
C ALA A 179 -22.49 -9.09 13.30
N ASP A 180 -23.04 -10.10 14.00
CA ASP A 180 -24.35 -10.67 13.68
C ASP A 180 -25.49 -9.67 13.91
N SER A 181 -25.40 -8.81 14.92
CA SER A 181 -26.40 -7.78 15.20
C SER A 181 -26.49 -6.75 14.08
N ILE A 182 -25.35 -6.30 13.57
CA ILE A 182 -25.30 -5.38 12.42
C ILE A 182 -25.82 -6.09 11.17
N THR A 183 -25.45 -7.35 10.95
CA THR A 183 -25.91 -8.14 9.81
C THR A 183 -27.43 -8.32 9.80
N ASN A 184 -28.06 -8.46 10.97
CA ASN A 184 -29.52 -8.56 11.10
C ASN A 184 -30.25 -7.25 10.78
N LEU A 185 -29.58 -6.10 10.89
CA LEU A 185 -30.12 -4.79 10.51
C LEU A 185 -29.88 -4.46 9.03
N LEU A 186 -29.09 -5.23 8.30
CA LEU A 186 -28.88 -5.02 6.87
C LEU A 186 -30.18 -5.25 6.10
N ASN A 187 -30.88 -4.17 5.82
CA ASN A 187 -32.05 -4.16 4.94
C ASN A 187 -31.59 -4.08 3.49
N GLN A 188 -31.64 -5.22 2.80
CA GLN A 188 -31.41 -5.38 1.35
C GLN A 188 -29.97 -5.08 0.88
N SER A 189 -29.28 -6.12 0.48
CA SER A 189 -28.15 -5.99 -0.43
C SER A 189 -28.67 -6.02 -1.87
N GLU A 190 -28.75 -4.88 -2.53
CA GLU A 190 -28.89 -4.84 -3.97
C GLU A 190 -27.52 -5.10 -4.61
N VAL A 191 -27.49 -6.03 -5.56
CA VAL A 191 -26.29 -6.27 -6.36
C VAL A 191 -26.52 -5.69 -7.75
N LYS A 192 -25.71 -4.71 -8.14
CA LYS A 192 -25.75 -4.08 -9.47
C LYS A 192 -24.45 -4.31 -10.19
N GLU A 193 -24.50 -4.55 -11.49
CA GLU A 193 -23.29 -4.50 -12.31
C GLU A 193 -23.02 -3.07 -12.75
N SER A 194 -21.79 -2.59 -12.50
CA SER A 194 -21.37 -1.27 -12.97
C SER A 194 -20.78 -1.36 -14.38
N SER A 195 -20.73 -0.20 -15.05
CA SER A 195 -19.99 -0.05 -16.30
C SER A 195 -18.48 -0.25 -16.09
N SER A 196 -17.74 -0.44 -17.19
CA SER A 196 -16.28 -0.48 -17.11
C SER A 196 -15.70 0.83 -16.54
N TYR A 197 -14.74 0.71 -15.66
CA TYR A 197 -14.07 1.84 -15.01
C TYR A 197 -12.55 1.71 -15.07
N LYS A 198 -11.85 2.75 -14.67
CA LYS A 198 -10.39 2.82 -14.70
C LYS A 198 -9.86 3.18 -13.32
N THR A 199 -8.89 2.42 -12.84
CA THR A 199 -8.09 2.76 -11.67
C THR A 199 -6.66 3.11 -12.07
N SER A 200 -5.99 3.94 -11.30
CA SER A 200 -4.61 4.36 -11.56
C SER A 200 -3.77 4.18 -10.30
N LEU A 201 -2.57 3.63 -10.45
CA LEU A 201 -1.61 3.60 -9.37
C LEU A 201 -0.94 4.96 -9.21
N PRO A 202 -0.60 5.38 -7.99
CA PRO A 202 0.12 6.61 -7.75
C PRO A 202 1.48 6.61 -8.44
N THR A 203 1.80 7.70 -9.13
CA THR A 203 3.16 7.96 -9.62
C THR A 203 3.99 8.47 -8.45
N SER A 204 5.21 7.97 -8.29
CA SER A 204 6.09 8.37 -7.19
C SER A 204 7.42 8.86 -7.72
N ILE A 205 7.95 9.91 -7.11
CA ILE A 205 9.35 10.34 -7.29
C ILE A 205 10.11 9.91 -6.04
N ASN A 206 11.24 9.22 -6.24
CA ASN A 206 12.16 8.83 -5.19
C ASN A 206 13.52 9.49 -5.42
N ILE A 207 14.10 10.00 -4.35
CA ILE A 207 15.49 10.48 -4.31
C ILE A 207 16.17 9.72 -3.18
N SER A 208 17.28 9.05 -3.47
CA SER A 208 17.95 8.17 -2.53
C SER A 208 19.45 8.43 -2.49
N GLY A 209 20.05 8.08 -1.36
CA GLY A 209 21.49 8.07 -1.18
C GLY A 209 21.90 6.93 -0.29
N THR A 210 22.99 6.25 -0.66
CA THR A 210 23.61 5.18 0.10
C THR A 210 25.04 5.59 0.42
N TYR A 211 25.42 5.54 1.69
CA TYR A 211 26.74 5.92 2.17
C TYR A 211 27.41 4.80 2.96
N LYS A 212 28.54 4.29 2.46
CA LYS A 212 29.39 3.33 3.18
C LYS A 212 30.18 4.03 4.27
N ALA A 213 29.61 4.16 5.45
CA ALA A 213 30.19 4.89 6.55
C ALA A 213 31.50 4.24 7.02
N VAL A 214 31.45 2.92 7.24
CA VAL A 214 32.59 2.05 7.56
C VAL A 214 32.38 0.69 6.92
N GLU A 215 33.37 -0.21 6.98
CA GLU A 215 33.26 -1.53 6.34
C GLU A 215 32.09 -2.39 6.82
N TRP A 216 31.64 -2.16 8.03
CA TRP A 216 30.55 -2.92 8.65
C TRP A 216 29.24 -2.14 8.78
N VAL A 217 29.15 -0.88 8.27
CA VAL A 217 27.91 -0.07 8.28
C VAL A 217 27.73 0.65 6.96
N THR A 218 26.59 0.44 6.36
CA THR A 218 26.06 1.23 5.25
C THR A 218 24.82 2.00 5.74
N LEU A 219 24.73 3.26 5.39
CA LEU A 219 23.61 4.15 5.70
C LEU A 219 22.84 4.44 4.43
N ASP A 220 21.51 4.46 4.51
CA ASP A 220 20.62 4.77 3.42
C ASP A 220 19.67 5.90 3.82
N ALA A 221 19.38 6.78 2.87
CA ALA A 221 18.35 7.79 3.01
C ALA A 221 17.50 7.81 1.74
N ASN A 222 16.19 7.98 1.89
CA ASN A 222 15.26 8.10 0.76
C ASN A 222 14.21 9.16 1.08
N ILE A 223 13.84 9.93 0.06
CA ILE A 223 12.68 10.82 0.06
C ILE A 223 11.77 10.37 -1.06
N ARG A 224 10.51 10.05 -0.72
CA ARG A 224 9.47 9.69 -1.67
C ARG A 224 8.37 10.73 -1.66
N ILE A 225 7.95 11.14 -2.85
CA ILE A 225 6.84 12.06 -3.08
C ILE A 225 5.86 11.36 -4.01
N ASP A 226 4.61 11.20 -3.57
CA ASP A 226 3.55 10.54 -4.33
C ASP A 226 2.66 11.55 -5.02
N PHE A 227 2.20 11.22 -6.22
CA PHE A 227 1.25 11.98 -7.01
C PHE A 227 0.02 11.12 -7.24
N GLY A 228 -1.12 11.61 -6.81
CA GLY A 228 -2.40 10.91 -6.82
C GLY A 228 -3.07 11.02 -5.46
N LYS A 229 -4.20 10.32 -5.30
CA LYS A 229 -4.97 10.33 -4.05
C LYS A 229 -5.42 8.92 -3.65
N SER A 230 -5.08 7.91 -4.46
CA SER A 230 -5.57 6.54 -4.27
C SER A 230 -4.48 5.66 -3.67
N TYR A 231 -4.89 4.63 -2.98
CA TYR A 231 -4.05 3.61 -2.39
C TYR A 231 -3.02 4.19 -1.41
N TRP A 232 -1.73 3.95 -1.67
CA TRP A 232 -0.62 4.38 -0.80
C TRP A 232 -0.17 5.83 -1.01
N ALA A 233 -0.87 6.62 -1.84
CA ALA A 233 -0.47 8.00 -2.10
C ALA A 233 -0.71 8.88 -0.88
N SER A 234 0.33 9.54 -0.41
CA SER A 234 0.24 10.51 0.67
C SER A 234 0.56 11.91 0.19
N SER A 235 -0.18 12.91 0.66
CA SER A 235 0.14 14.32 0.44
C SER A 235 1.40 14.77 1.20
N THR A 236 1.81 13.99 2.20
CA THR A 236 3.02 14.25 2.99
C THR A 236 4.17 13.42 2.44
N PRO A 237 5.30 14.01 2.07
CA PRO A 237 6.48 13.26 1.64
C PRO A 237 6.91 12.23 2.70
N LEU A 238 7.32 11.05 2.25
CA LEU A 238 7.89 10.01 3.10
C LEU A 238 9.41 10.13 3.10
N ILE A 239 10.00 10.39 4.25
CA ILE A 239 11.45 10.39 4.46
C ILE A 239 11.82 9.10 5.19
N SER A 240 12.71 8.31 4.62
CA SER A 240 13.19 7.06 5.22
C SER A 240 14.71 7.13 5.43
N LEU A 241 15.12 6.68 6.60
CA LEU A 241 16.53 6.51 6.97
C LEU A 241 16.76 5.05 7.32
N GLY A 242 17.79 4.45 6.76
CA GLY A 242 18.14 3.06 6.95
C GLY A 242 19.59 2.88 7.34
N SER A 243 19.86 1.73 7.95
CA SER A 243 21.22 1.25 8.18
C SER A 243 21.30 -0.25 7.96
N GLU A 244 22.33 -0.68 7.26
CA GLU A 244 22.69 -2.08 7.09
C GLU A 244 23.99 -2.33 7.86
N PHE A 245 23.94 -3.28 8.78
CA PHE A 245 25.09 -3.71 9.59
C PHE A 245 25.64 -5.01 9.04
N TYR A 246 26.97 -5.08 8.94
CA TYR A 246 27.70 -6.24 8.42
C TYR A 246 27.22 -6.70 7.03
N PRO A 247 27.20 -5.79 6.02
CA PRO A 247 26.65 -6.07 4.68
C PRO A 247 27.29 -7.27 3.99
N ASN A 248 28.57 -7.54 4.28
CA ASN A 248 29.36 -8.64 3.71
C ASN A 248 29.24 -9.95 4.49
N SER A 249 28.50 -9.97 5.61
CA SER A 249 28.29 -11.17 6.41
C SER A 249 27.25 -12.12 5.78
N LYS A 250 27.18 -13.35 6.33
CA LYS A 250 26.10 -14.28 5.98
C LYS A 250 24.75 -13.86 6.56
N SER A 251 24.77 -12.96 7.55
CA SER A 251 23.58 -12.52 8.26
C SER A 251 23.62 -10.99 8.50
N PRO A 252 23.51 -10.17 7.44
CA PRO A 252 23.38 -8.72 7.63
C PRO A 252 22.11 -8.39 8.38
N PHE A 253 22.18 -7.35 9.20
CA PHE A 253 21.08 -6.83 10.01
C PHE A 253 20.70 -5.44 9.51
N TYR A 254 19.41 -5.14 9.51
CA TYR A 254 18.86 -3.88 9.04
C TYR A 254 18.07 -3.18 10.13
N PHE A 255 18.17 -1.87 10.18
CA PHE A 255 17.33 -1.01 10.99
C PHE A 255 16.90 0.20 10.18
N GLY A 256 15.64 0.62 10.32
CA GLY A 256 15.09 1.74 9.58
C GLY A 256 14.10 2.56 10.38
N LEU A 257 14.05 3.85 10.02
CA LEU A 257 13.09 4.84 10.51
C LEU A 257 12.42 5.49 9.31
N SER A 258 11.16 5.84 9.45
CA SER A 258 10.44 6.62 8.45
C SER A 258 9.63 7.73 9.10
N PHE A 259 9.50 8.85 8.38
CA PHE A 259 8.80 10.05 8.82
C PHE A 259 7.94 10.58 7.67
N GLY A 260 6.72 11.01 7.97
CA GLY A 260 5.75 11.44 6.95
C GLY A 260 5.02 10.26 6.30
N GLY A 261 4.51 10.46 5.10
CA GLY A 261 3.61 9.50 4.48
C GLY A 261 2.28 9.39 5.22
N GLU A 262 1.55 8.32 5.00
CA GLU A 262 0.24 8.07 5.65
C GLU A 262 0.36 7.82 7.17
N ASN A 263 1.44 7.18 7.60
CA ASN A 263 1.59 6.71 8.99
C ASN A 263 2.37 7.68 9.89
N SER A 264 2.75 8.86 9.39
CA SER A 264 3.50 9.91 10.09
C SER A 264 4.87 9.47 10.61
N PHE A 265 4.98 8.35 11.31
CA PHE A 265 6.21 7.76 11.84
C PHE A 265 6.18 6.24 11.70
N GLY A 266 7.33 5.65 11.40
CA GLY A 266 7.52 4.21 11.39
C GLY A 266 8.94 3.82 11.77
N TRP A 267 9.11 2.63 12.30
CA TRP A 267 10.41 2.01 12.48
C TRP A 267 10.34 0.52 12.16
N GLY A 268 11.47 -0.03 11.77
CA GLY A 268 11.55 -1.45 11.46
C GLY A 268 12.96 -2.00 11.60
N THR A 269 13.01 -3.30 11.73
CA THR A 269 14.25 -4.06 11.79
C THR A 269 14.10 -5.32 10.95
N GLY A 270 15.23 -5.84 10.47
CA GLY A 270 15.25 -7.05 9.68
C GLY A 270 16.61 -7.70 9.64
N MET A 271 16.64 -8.90 9.13
CA MET A 271 17.88 -9.62 8.85
C MET A 271 17.74 -10.49 7.60
N SER A 272 18.85 -10.70 6.92
CA SER A 272 18.96 -11.69 5.85
C SER A 272 19.79 -12.88 6.31
N LEU A 273 19.45 -14.07 5.83
CA LEU A 273 20.24 -15.29 6.02
C LEU A 273 20.70 -15.79 4.63
N LYS A 274 21.98 -15.68 4.33
CA LYS A 274 22.58 -16.09 3.06
C LYS A 274 23.07 -17.53 3.17
N MET A 275 22.39 -18.46 2.48
CA MET A 275 22.70 -19.89 2.43
C MET A 275 23.06 -20.30 0.99
N GLY A 276 24.33 -20.15 0.61
CA GLY A 276 24.75 -20.36 -0.77
C GLY A 276 24.07 -19.38 -1.73
N SER A 277 23.34 -19.93 -2.71
CA SER A 277 22.57 -19.13 -3.68
C SER A 277 21.21 -18.68 -3.16
N VAL A 278 20.79 -19.10 -1.98
CA VAL A 278 19.47 -18.78 -1.41
C VAL A 278 19.63 -17.76 -0.29
N ILE A 279 18.80 -16.74 -0.29
CA ILE A 279 18.75 -15.70 0.73
C ILE A 279 17.32 -15.66 1.29
N PHE A 280 17.20 -15.81 2.61
CA PHE A 280 15.97 -15.59 3.35
C PHE A 280 16.01 -14.22 4.02
N ASP A 281 14.97 -13.46 3.84
CA ASP A 281 14.80 -12.15 4.48
C ASP A 281 13.62 -12.24 5.46
N ILE A 282 13.81 -11.71 6.66
CA ILE A 282 12.73 -11.52 7.64
C ILE A 282 12.81 -10.10 8.18
N SER A 283 11.67 -9.45 8.31
CA SER A 283 11.59 -8.09 8.84
C SER A 283 10.31 -7.88 9.63
N GLY A 284 10.34 -6.91 10.54
CA GLY A 284 9.18 -6.47 11.28
C GLY A 284 9.33 -5.02 11.71
N GLY A 285 8.21 -4.35 11.94
CA GLY A 285 8.22 -2.95 12.32
C GLY A 285 6.86 -2.48 12.82
N GLN A 286 6.81 -1.24 13.28
CA GLN A 286 5.60 -0.56 13.73
C GLN A 286 5.41 0.75 12.96
N LEU A 287 4.15 1.10 12.77
CA LEU A 287 3.70 2.29 12.07
C LEU A 287 2.87 3.17 13.01
N GLY A 288 2.88 4.48 12.77
CA GLY A 288 2.09 5.45 13.51
C GLY A 288 2.56 5.75 14.93
N GLY A 289 3.59 5.07 15.42
CA GLY A 289 4.09 5.27 16.80
C GLY A 289 5.09 4.21 17.24
N ILE A 290 5.37 4.20 18.55
CA ILE A 290 6.32 3.26 19.17
C ILE A 290 5.58 2.47 20.26
N PHE A 291 5.73 1.15 20.28
CA PHE A 291 5.12 0.22 21.22
C PHE A 291 3.60 0.40 21.37
N ASN A 292 3.12 0.79 22.54
CA ASN A 292 1.70 0.93 22.84
C ASN A 292 1.00 2.07 22.08
N ASN A 293 1.77 3.01 21.50
CA ASN A 293 1.24 4.10 20.70
C ASN A 293 1.28 3.77 19.19
N ALA A 294 1.72 2.59 18.80
CA ALA A 294 1.70 2.16 17.41
C ALA A 294 0.25 1.96 16.94
N THR A 295 -0.04 2.45 15.75
CA THR A 295 -1.35 2.30 15.09
C THR A 295 -1.35 1.15 14.08
N GLY A 296 -0.18 0.61 13.75
CA GLY A 296 -0.02 -0.50 12.83
C GLY A 296 1.26 -1.30 13.06
N MET A 297 1.28 -2.50 12.50
CA MET A 297 2.44 -3.39 12.49
C MET A 297 2.65 -3.95 11.09
N GLN A 298 3.90 -4.12 10.70
CA GLN A 298 4.26 -4.75 9.44
C GLN A 298 5.19 -5.94 9.70
N LEU A 299 5.02 -6.99 8.92
CA LEU A 299 5.88 -8.15 8.87
C LEU A 299 6.25 -8.41 7.42
N GLY A 300 7.50 -8.78 7.18
CA GLY A 300 8.01 -9.08 5.84
C GLY A 300 8.79 -10.38 5.83
N PHE A 301 8.55 -11.18 4.80
CA PHE A 301 9.29 -12.40 4.50
C PHE A 301 9.72 -12.37 3.04
N GLY A 302 10.96 -12.72 2.78
CA GLY A 302 11.50 -12.76 1.44
C GLY A 302 12.30 -14.03 1.17
N LEU A 303 12.24 -14.51 -0.06
CA LEU A 303 13.11 -15.56 -0.58
C LEU A 303 13.72 -15.08 -1.90
N ARG A 304 15.03 -15.03 -1.96
CA ARG A 304 15.77 -14.64 -3.16
C ARG A 304 16.73 -15.74 -3.56
N VAL A 305 16.84 -15.99 -4.87
CA VAL A 305 17.86 -16.88 -5.41
C VAL A 305 18.85 -16.04 -6.20
N GLN A 306 20.11 -16.06 -5.80
CA GLN A 306 21.19 -15.31 -6.42
C GLN A 306 22.15 -16.32 -7.10
N LYS A 307 22.47 -16.06 -8.35
CA LYS A 307 23.38 -16.86 -9.15
C LYS A 307 24.81 -16.36 -9.02
#